data_7dfee468252f549f40006488337ca688
#
_entry.id   7dfee468252f549f40006488337ca688
#
_cell.length_a   1.000
_cell.length_b   1.000
_cell.length_c   1.000
_cell.angle_alpha   90.00
_cell.angle_beta   90.00
_cell.angle_gamma   90.00
#
_symmetry.space_group_name_H-M   'P 1'
#
loop_
_entity.id
_entity.type
_entity.pdbx_description
1 polymer ?
#
loop_
_entity_poly.entity_id
_entity_poly.type
_entity_poly.pdbx_seq_one_letter_code
_entity_poly.pdbx_strand_id
1 'polypeptide(L)'
;MRKRILALRLGVAALSGVSVYLSYAPIGWWPAAIVGMALFYLCLAPQVSVRVGALLGFVHGLSLYLFLLPWIGEFVGNLPYVALAVTEALYSIAVGAGGAVLMKRRMHWAFPLWFVSVEWLRSTWPFGGFAWGRIAWGQVGGPLQYLAPYGGPALVSVATLACATGLALCLLRPRLLGAVLLVVPLALGGAASISRGGGEVGQVTVAAIQGNVPRLGLDFNEQR
;
A
#
# COMPACT_ATOMS: atom_id res chain seq x y z
N MET A 1 -7.00 -31.67 -1.48
CA MET A 1 -6.08 -30.89 -0.63
C MET A 1 -5.58 -29.61 -1.32
N ARG A 2 -5.02 -29.62 -2.54
CA ARG A 2 -4.51 -28.42 -3.26
C ARG A 2 -5.55 -27.30 -3.47
N LYS A 3 -6.82 -27.63 -3.85
CA LYS A 3 -7.89 -26.64 -4.07
C LYS A 3 -8.26 -25.88 -2.79
N ARG A 4 -8.35 -26.56 -1.64
CA ARG A 4 -8.67 -25.94 -0.35
C ARG A 4 -7.58 -24.97 0.11
N ILE A 5 -6.30 -25.33 -0.09
CA ILE A 5 -5.18 -24.45 0.23
C ILE A 5 -5.17 -23.20 -0.64
N LEU A 6 -5.47 -23.34 -1.94
CA LEU A 6 -5.56 -22.18 -2.83
C LEU A 6 -6.72 -21.27 -2.43
N ALA A 7 -7.90 -21.82 -2.12
CA ALA A 7 -9.05 -21.05 -1.67
C ALA A 7 -8.74 -20.27 -0.37
N LEU A 8 -8.08 -20.90 0.59
CA LEU A 8 -7.63 -20.23 1.82
C LEU A 8 -6.68 -19.07 1.50
N ARG A 9 -5.67 -19.29 0.64
CA ARG A 9 -4.73 -18.22 0.24
C ARG A 9 -5.42 -17.06 -0.46
N LEU A 10 -6.40 -17.32 -1.32
CA LEU A 10 -7.20 -16.28 -1.97
C LEU A 10 -8.01 -15.48 -0.95
N GLY A 11 -8.63 -16.15 0.02
CA GLY A 11 -9.32 -15.48 1.11
C GLY A 11 -8.40 -14.60 1.95
N VAL A 12 -7.20 -15.10 2.31
CA VAL A 12 -6.22 -14.30 3.05
C VAL A 12 -5.66 -13.16 2.20
N ALA A 13 -5.45 -13.35 0.89
CA ALA A 13 -5.04 -12.27 -0.02
C ALA A 13 -6.11 -11.17 -0.12
N ALA A 14 -7.40 -11.53 -0.20
CA ALA A 14 -8.49 -10.57 -0.17
C ALA A 14 -8.53 -9.82 1.18
N LEU A 15 -8.44 -10.55 2.29
CA LEU A 15 -8.41 -9.95 3.63
C LEU A 15 -7.21 -9.01 3.80
N SER A 16 -6.06 -9.34 3.22
CA SER A 16 -4.87 -8.49 3.26
C SER A 16 -5.11 -7.14 2.56
N GLY A 17 -5.79 -7.13 1.39
CA GLY A 17 -6.16 -5.89 0.69
C GLY A 17 -7.12 -5.03 1.50
N VAL A 18 -8.15 -5.64 2.07
CA VAL A 18 -9.09 -4.95 2.99
C VAL A 18 -8.35 -4.39 4.21
N SER A 19 -7.42 -5.16 4.80
CA SER A 19 -6.62 -4.68 5.93
C SER A 19 -5.79 -3.46 5.55
N VAL A 20 -5.15 -3.46 4.39
CA VAL A 20 -4.42 -2.27 3.90
C VAL A 20 -5.36 -1.08 3.72
N TYR A 21 -6.57 -1.27 3.17
CA TYR A 21 -7.58 -0.22 3.07
C TYR A 21 -7.88 0.44 4.42
N LEU A 22 -8.00 -0.32 5.52
CA LEU A 22 -8.29 0.21 6.85
C LEU A 22 -7.22 1.21 7.36
N SER A 23 -6.05 1.25 6.74
CA SER A 23 -5.00 2.22 7.08
C SER A 23 -5.21 3.59 6.47
N TYR A 24 -6.03 3.72 5.42
CA TYR A 24 -6.30 5.00 4.77
C TYR A 24 -7.40 5.78 5.48
N ALA A 25 -7.40 7.10 5.29
CA ALA A 25 -8.50 7.95 5.71
C ALA A 25 -9.82 7.49 5.04
N PRO A 26 -10.98 7.61 5.72
CA PRO A 26 -11.17 8.26 7.03
C PRO A 26 -10.86 7.36 8.25
N ILE A 27 -10.59 6.06 8.07
CA ILE A 27 -10.37 5.11 9.17
C ILE A 27 -9.02 5.38 9.84
N GLY A 28 -7.93 5.51 9.05
CA GLY A 28 -6.62 5.93 9.51
C GLY A 28 -5.92 4.95 10.48
N TRP A 29 -6.27 3.67 10.45
CA TRP A 29 -5.65 2.67 11.33
C TRP A 29 -4.31 2.20 10.74
N TRP A 30 -3.28 3.03 10.88
CA TRP A 30 -1.97 2.82 10.25
C TRP A 30 -1.33 1.43 10.45
N PRO A 31 -1.50 0.72 11.61
CA PRO A 31 -0.94 -0.63 11.77
C PRO A 31 -1.54 -1.65 10.81
N ALA A 32 -2.78 -1.40 10.34
CA ALA A 32 -3.47 -2.31 9.43
C ALA A 32 -2.75 -2.47 8.08
N ALA A 33 -2.01 -1.45 7.61
CA ALA A 33 -1.17 -1.61 6.42
C ALA A 33 -0.04 -2.63 6.65
N ILE A 34 0.63 -2.56 7.81
CA ILE A 34 1.71 -3.49 8.16
C ILE A 34 1.16 -4.91 8.29
N VAL A 35 0.04 -5.08 9.01
CA VAL A 35 -0.61 -6.39 9.18
C VAL A 35 -1.11 -6.93 7.83
N GLY A 36 -1.78 -6.12 7.04
CA GLY A 36 -2.29 -6.51 5.73
C GLY A 36 -1.17 -6.99 4.81
N MET A 37 -0.09 -6.23 4.70
CA MET A 37 1.04 -6.61 3.87
C MET A 37 1.81 -7.81 4.42
N ALA A 38 1.85 -8.00 5.74
CA ALA A 38 2.39 -9.22 6.33
C ALA A 38 1.54 -10.45 5.97
N LEU A 39 0.21 -10.35 6.03
CA LEU A 39 -0.71 -11.39 5.58
C LEU A 39 -0.51 -11.71 4.10
N PHE A 40 -0.39 -10.68 3.24
CA PHE A 40 -0.09 -10.88 1.83
C PHE A 40 1.23 -11.64 1.64
N TYR A 41 2.29 -11.22 2.33
CA TYR A 41 3.58 -11.88 2.25
C TYR A 41 3.51 -13.35 2.72
N LEU A 42 2.76 -13.65 3.79
CA LEU A 42 2.51 -15.01 4.28
C LEU A 42 1.75 -15.87 3.26
N CYS A 43 0.87 -15.29 2.44
CA CYS A 43 0.21 -16.03 1.35
C CYS A 43 1.19 -16.60 0.32
N LEU A 44 2.36 -15.99 0.16
CA LEU A 44 3.42 -16.44 -0.73
C LEU A 44 4.27 -17.56 -0.12
N ALA A 45 4.11 -17.85 1.18
CA ALA A 45 4.80 -18.91 1.90
C ALA A 45 3.87 -20.14 2.12
N PRO A 46 4.38 -21.38 2.16
CA PRO A 46 5.64 -21.78 1.55
C PRO A 46 5.58 -21.51 0.02
N GLN A 47 6.72 -21.45 -0.62
CA GLN A 47 6.93 -21.01 -2.00
C GLN A 47 5.80 -21.42 -2.97
N VAL A 48 5.11 -20.43 -3.52
CA VAL A 48 4.08 -20.61 -4.55
C VAL A 48 4.68 -20.49 -5.95
N SER A 49 3.98 -21.00 -6.97
CA SER A 49 4.37 -20.73 -8.35
C SER A 49 4.14 -19.25 -8.68
N VAL A 50 4.88 -18.72 -9.65
CA VAL A 50 4.74 -17.34 -10.14
C VAL A 50 3.30 -17.03 -10.55
N ARG A 51 2.61 -17.98 -11.22
CA ARG A 51 1.21 -17.83 -11.63
C ARG A 51 0.26 -17.69 -10.43
N VAL A 52 0.49 -18.47 -9.37
CA VAL A 52 -0.29 -18.37 -8.13
C VAL A 52 0.03 -17.06 -7.41
N GLY A 53 1.30 -16.66 -7.34
CA GLY A 53 1.69 -15.36 -6.80
C GLY A 53 1.03 -14.20 -7.53
N ALA A 54 1.00 -14.23 -8.87
CA ALA A 54 0.31 -13.25 -9.72
C ALA A 54 -1.18 -13.14 -9.38
N LEU A 55 -1.86 -14.30 -9.27
CA LEU A 55 -3.28 -14.35 -8.90
C LEU A 55 -3.53 -13.79 -7.49
N LEU A 56 -2.69 -14.15 -6.52
CA LEU A 56 -2.78 -13.61 -5.15
C LEU A 56 -2.56 -12.10 -5.12
N GLY A 57 -1.60 -11.59 -5.91
CA GLY A 57 -1.38 -10.16 -6.08
C GLY A 57 -2.60 -9.45 -6.64
N PHE A 58 -3.19 -9.99 -7.71
CA PHE A 58 -4.41 -9.44 -8.30
C PHE A 58 -5.57 -9.38 -7.31
N VAL A 59 -5.83 -10.48 -6.57
CA VAL A 59 -6.91 -10.53 -5.56
C VAL A 59 -6.66 -9.54 -4.43
N HIS A 60 -5.42 -9.42 -3.94
CA HIS A 60 -5.03 -8.41 -2.94
C HIS A 60 -5.32 -7.00 -3.45
N GLY A 61 -4.81 -6.64 -4.64
CA GLY A 61 -5.01 -5.32 -5.22
C GLY A 61 -6.47 -5.02 -5.49
N LEU A 62 -7.21 -5.97 -6.07
CA LEU A 62 -8.63 -5.79 -6.37
C LEU A 62 -9.44 -5.52 -5.10
N SER A 63 -9.22 -6.30 -4.04
CA SER A 63 -9.90 -6.06 -2.76
C SER A 63 -9.50 -4.72 -2.14
N LEU A 64 -8.22 -4.31 -2.22
CA LEU A 64 -7.80 -3.00 -1.76
C LEU A 64 -8.51 -1.87 -2.51
N TYR A 65 -8.46 -1.88 -3.84
CA TYR A 65 -8.95 -0.75 -4.64
C TYR A 65 -10.47 -0.69 -4.74
N LEU A 66 -11.17 -1.82 -4.67
CA LEU A 66 -12.63 -1.82 -4.57
C LEU A 66 -13.14 -1.17 -3.27
N PHE A 67 -12.38 -1.21 -2.18
CA PHE A 67 -12.75 -0.52 -0.94
C PHE A 67 -12.18 0.90 -0.86
N LEU A 68 -11.06 1.18 -1.52
CA LEU A 68 -10.39 2.48 -1.44
C LEU A 68 -11.01 3.55 -2.38
N LEU A 69 -11.59 3.13 -3.52
CA LEU A 69 -11.97 4.05 -4.60
C LEU A 69 -13.49 4.26 -4.82
N PRO A 70 -14.43 3.86 -3.95
CA PRO A 70 -15.87 4.05 -4.19
C PRO A 70 -16.26 5.52 -4.40
N TRP A 71 -15.56 6.46 -3.77
CA TRP A 71 -15.78 7.89 -3.92
C TRP A 71 -15.69 8.37 -5.38
N ILE A 72 -14.89 7.71 -6.21
CA ILE A 72 -14.82 8.02 -7.65
C ILE A 72 -16.16 7.74 -8.33
N GLY A 73 -16.84 6.66 -7.90
CA GLY A 73 -18.15 6.30 -8.44
C GLY A 73 -19.22 7.35 -8.21
N GLU A 74 -19.12 8.13 -7.13
CA GLU A 74 -20.03 9.24 -6.83
C GLU A 74 -19.88 10.41 -7.82
N PHE A 75 -18.68 10.59 -8.39
CA PHE A 75 -18.41 11.69 -9.33
C PHE A 75 -18.57 11.30 -10.79
N VAL A 76 -18.18 10.07 -11.18
CA VAL A 76 -18.11 9.68 -12.60
C VAL A 76 -18.85 8.37 -12.90
N GLY A 77 -19.55 7.81 -11.92
CA GLY A 77 -20.34 6.58 -12.06
C GLY A 77 -19.57 5.30 -11.77
N ASN A 78 -20.30 4.19 -11.61
CA ASN A 78 -19.76 2.92 -11.14
C ASN A 78 -18.83 2.24 -12.17
N LEU A 79 -19.08 2.40 -13.47
CA LEU A 79 -18.26 1.76 -14.49
C LEU A 79 -16.80 2.28 -14.50
N PRO A 80 -16.54 3.60 -14.53
CA PRO A 80 -15.18 4.14 -14.39
C PRO A 80 -14.51 3.76 -13.07
N TYR A 81 -15.24 3.76 -11.96
CA TYR A 81 -14.71 3.32 -10.67
C TYR A 81 -14.21 1.89 -10.70
N VAL A 82 -15.04 0.93 -11.17
CA VAL A 82 -14.65 -0.48 -11.22
C VAL A 82 -13.52 -0.69 -12.22
N ALA A 83 -13.57 -0.02 -13.39
CA ALA A 83 -12.51 -0.10 -14.38
C ALA A 83 -11.16 0.37 -13.81
N LEU A 84 -11.16 1.49 -13.05
CA LEU A 84 -9.96 1.98 -12.39
C LEU A 84 -9.47 1.00 -11.31
N ALA A 85 -10.35 0.50 -10.45
CA ALA A 85 -9.99 -0.48 -9.42
C ALA A 85 -9.35 -1.74 -10.01
N VAL A 86 -9.88 -2.24 -11.14
CA VAL A 86 -9.30 -3.39 -11.86
C VAL A 86 -7.95 -3.01 -12.46
N THR A 87 -7.82 -1.85 -13.09
CA THR A 87 -6.56 -1.36 -13.68
C THR A 87 -5.46 -1.26 -12.62
N GLU A 88 -5.77 -0.67 -11.47
CA GLU A 88 -4.84 -0.59 -10.35
C GLU A 88 -4.45 -1.97 -9.80
N ALA A 89 -5.41 -2.91 -9.77
CA ALA A 89 -5.16 -4.29 -9.35
C ALA A 89 -4.24 -5.05 -10.32
N LEU A 90 -4.22 -4.72 -11.61
CA LEU A 90 -3.31 -5.35 -12.59
C LEU A 90 -1.84 -5.12 -12.25
N TYR A 91 -1.46 -3.97 -11.69
CA TYR A 91 -0.09 -3.75 -11.21
C TYR A 91 0.28 -4.69 -10.05
N SER A 92 -0.69 -5.02 -9.21
CA SER A 92 -0.48 -5.96 -8.09
C SER A 92 -0.18 -7.39 -8.56
N ILE A 93 -0.49 -7.73 -9.80
CA ILE A 93 -0.02 -8.98 -10.45
C ILE A 93 1.51 -9.05 -10.42
N ALA A 94 2.18 -7.96 -10.81
CA ALA A 94 3.64 -7.90 -10.78
C ALA A 94 4.19 -8.00 -9.34
N VAL A 95 3.52 -7.37 -8.38
CA VAL A 95 3.89 -7.49 -6.96
C VAL A 95 3.87 -8.94 -6.49
N GLY A 96 2.78 -9.65 -6.77
CA GLY A 96 2.62 -11.04 -6.35
C GLY A 96 3.55 -12.01 -7.10
N ALA A 97 3.70 -11.81 -8.42
CA ALA A 97 4.60 -12.61 -9.25
C ALA A 97 6.06 -12.48 -8.82
N GLY A 98 6.56 -11.24 -8.68
CA GLY A 98 7.91 -10.96 -8.21
C GLY A 98 8.12 -11.39 -6.77
N GLY A 99 7.14 -11.17 -5.89
CA GLY A 99 7.17 -11.65 -4.51
C GLY A 99 7.37 -13.16 -4.42
N ALA A 100 6.68 -13.95 -5.27
CA ALA A 100 6.87 -15.41 -5.35
C ALA A 100 8.29 -15.79 -5.78
N VAL A 101 8.88 -15.06 -6.73
CA VAL A 101 10.27 -15.27 -7.18
C VAL A 101 11.26 -14.96 -6.04
N LEU A 102 11.10 -13.80 -5.39
CA LEU A 102 11.96 -13.35 -4.32
C LEU A 102 11.92 -14.31 -3.11
N MET A 103 10.70 -14.76 -2.76
CA MET A 103 10.51 -15.77 -1.71
C MET A 103 11.26 -17.08 -2.04
N LYS A 104 11.14 -17.57 -3.28
CA LYS A 104 11.85 -18.77 -3.73
C LYS A 104 13.38 -18.60 -3.67
N ARG A 105 13.87 -17.41 -3.97
CA ARG A 105 15.30 -17.06 -3.90
C ARG A 105 15.78 -16.70 -2.50
N ARG A 106 14.92 -16.70 -1.49
CA ARG A 106 15.19 -16.26 -0.12
C ARG A 106 15.68 -14.80 -0.02
N MET A 107 15.34 -13.99 -1.00
CA MET A 107 15.68 -12.55 -1.05
C MET A 107 14.57 -11.72 -0.38
N HIS A 108 14.28 -12.03 0.87
CA HIS A 108 13.18 -11.43 1.63
C HIS A 108 13.31 -9.90 1.77
N TRP A 109 14.55 -9.41 1.95
CA TRP A 109 14.89 -7.99 2.05
C TRP A 109 14.58 -7.18 0.77
N ALA A 110 14.53 -7.85 -0.39
CA ALA A 110 14.27 -7.20 -1.67
C ALA A 110 12.77 -7.00 -1.95
N PHE A 111 11.88 -7.67 -1.19
CA PHE A 111 10.43 -7.54 -1.40
C PHE A 111 9.91 -6.11 -1.20
N PRO A 112 10.29 -5.35 -0.15
CA PRO A 112 9.93 -3.94 -0.02
C PRO A 112 10.33 -3.09 -1.22
N LEU A 113 11.54 -3.27 -1.72
CA LEU A 113 12.04 -2.52 -2.88
C LEU A 113 11.30 -2.89 -4.16
N TRP A 114 11.01 -4.18 -4.37
CA TRP A 114 10.22 -4.64 -5.51
C TRP A 114 8.82 -4.05 -5.51
N PHE A 115 8.14 -4.09 -4.38
CA PHE A 115 6.81 -3.51 -4.26
C PHE A 115 6.83 -2.01 -4.61
N VAL A 116 7.75 -1.25 -4.03
CA VAL A 116 7.85 0.20 -4.26
C VAL A 116 8.21 0.53 -5.70
N SER A 117 8.99 -0.32 -6.38
CA SER A 117 9.27 -0.17 -7.81
C SER A 117 7.98 -0.31 -8.64
N VAL A 118 7.12 -1.28 -8.32
CA VAL A 118 5.80 -1.43 -8.98
C VAL A 118 4.87 -0.27 -8.60
N GLU A 119 4.86 0.15 -7.34
CA GLU A 119 4.09 1.31 -6.86
C GLU A 119 4.53 2.60 -7.58
N TRP A 120 5.83 2.78 -7.79
CA TRP A 120 6.36 3.91 -8.56
C TRP A 120 5.88 3.87 -10.01
N LEU A 121 6.00 2.72 -10.69
CA LEU A 121 5.50 2.54 -12.05
C LEU A 121 4.02 2.90 -12.16
N ARG A 122 3.19 2.36 -11.28
CA ARG A 122 1.75 2.63 -11.19
C ARG A 122 1.45 4.11 -10.93
N SER A 123 2.30 4.79 -10.19
CA SER A 123 2.13 6.20 -9.84
C SER A 123 2.62 7.17 -10.91
N THR A 124 3.21 6.67 -12.01
CA THR A 124 3.80 7.50 -13.07
C THR A 124 3.32 7.13 -14.47
N TRP A 125 2.86 5.91 -14.70
CA TRP A 125 2.46 5.39 -16.01
C TRP A 125 1.19 4.53 -15.89
N PRO A 126 0.25 4.57 -16.88
CA PRO A 126 0.19 5.50 -18.01
C PRO A 126 -0.42 6.86 -17.61
N PHE A 127 -0.41 7.83 -18.53
CA PHE A 127 -1.10 9.13 -18.39
C PHE A 127 -0.74 9.93 -17.12
N GLY A 128 0.47 9.76 -16.57
CA GLY A 128 0.89 10.37 -15.30
C GLY A 128 0.64 9.50 -14.07
N GLY A 129 0.02 8.33 -14.26
CA GLY A 129 -0.23 7.35 -13.22
C GLY A 129 -1.30 7.74 -12.20
N PHE A 130 -1.47 6.89 -11.18
CA PHE A 130 -2.42 7.10 -10.09
C PHE A 130 -1.72 6.96 -8.74
N ALA A 131 -1.27 8.09 -8.17
CA ALA A 131 -0.47 8.11 -6.95
C ALA A 131 -1.27 8.02 -5.64
N TRP A 132 -2.61 8.07 -5.69
CA TRP A 132 -3.48 8.16 -4.51
C TRP A 132 -3.51 6.89 -3.67
N GLY A 133 -3.26 5.74 -4.28
CA GLY A 133 -3.21 4.44 -3.60
C GLY A 133 -1.80 4.05 -3.13
N ARG A 134 -0.85 4.97 -2.89
CA ARG A 134 0.45 4.63 -2.30
C ARG A 134 0.28 4.19 -0.87
N ILE A 135 0.97 3.11 -0.47
CA ILE A 135 0.87 2.58 0.89
C ILE A 135 1.35 3.56 1.96
N ALA A 136 2.20 4.51 1.58
CA ALA A 136 2.66 5.60 2.44
C ALA A 136 1.52 6.43 3.02
N TRP A 137 0.43 6.63 2.28
CA TRP A 137 -0.72 7.41 2.74
C TRP A 137 -1.46 6.73 3.89
N GLY A 138 -1.40 5.40 3.98
CA GLY A 138 -1.90 4.64 5.11
C GLY A 138 -1.04 4.74 6.37
N GLN A 139 0.06 5.51 6.36
CA GLN A 139 0.93 5.70 7.52
C GLN A 139 0.76 7.06 8.19
N VAL A 140 -0.19 7.87 7.72
CA VAL A 140 -0.56 9.14 8.37
C VAL A 140 -1.08 8.86 9.78
N GLY A 141 -0.56 9.57 10.77
CA GLY A 141 -0.81 9.31 12.20
C GLY A 141 0.08 8.22 12.83
N GLY A 142 0.86 7.49 12.02
CA GLY A 142 1.82 6.48 12.50
C GLY A 142 3.26 7.01 12.59
N PRO A 143 4.17 6.28 13.25
CA PRO A 143 5.56 6.72 13.42
C PRO A 143 6.33 6.82 12.11
N LEU A 144 5.98 6.02 11.10
CA LEU A 144 6.70 5.98 9.83
C LEU A 144 6.48 7.24 8.97
N GLN A 145 5.42 8.02 9.20
CA GLN A 145 5.21 9.29 8.49
C GLN A 145 6.37 10.27 8.68
N TYR A 146 7.06 10.21 9.82
CA TYR A 146 8.19 11.10 10.15
C TYR A 146 9.44 10.81 9.30
N LEU A 147 9.45 9.73 8.52
CA LEU A 147 10.49 9.44 7.54
C LEU A 147 10.28 10.20 6.21
N ALA A 148 9.09 10.77 5.98
CA ALA A 148 8.75 11.45 4.72
C ALA A 148 9.72 12.60 4.34
N PRO A 149 10.24 13.44 5.23
CA PRO A 149 11.19 14.50 4.88
C PRO A 149 12.53 13.99 4.34
N TYR A 150 12.89 12.75 4.64
CA TYR A 150 14.19 12.17 4.26
C TYR A 150 14.17 11.46 2.89
N GLY A 151 13.01 10.94 2.46
CA GLY A 151 12.92 10.21 1.19
C GLY A 151 11.51 10.16 0.61
N GLY A 152 10.65 11.08 1.02
CA GLY A 152 9.29 11.20 0.51
C GLY A 152 8.41 9.98 0.80
N PRO A 153 7.30 9.87 0.07
CA PRO A 153 6.39 8.72 0.18
C PRO A 153 7.07 7.38 -0.11
N ALA A 154 8.08 7.36 -0.98
CA ALA A 154 8.78 6.13 -1.34
C ALA A 154 9.50 5.51 -0.13
N LEU A 155 10.19 6.32 0.69
CA LEU A 155 10.85 5.84 1.90
C LEU A 155 9.84 5.33 2.93
N VAL A 156 8.71 6.03 3.10
CA VAL A 156 7.62 5.58 3.99
C VAL A 156 7.05 4.25 3.51
N SER A 157 6.81 4.09 2.19
CA SER A 157 6.36 2.81 1.62
C SER A 157 7.37 1.68 1.87
N VAL A 158 8.67 1.91 1.62
CA VAL A 158 9.73 0.92 1.90
C VAL A 158 9.74 0.54 3.36
N ALA A 159 9.69 1.51 4.28
CA ALA A 159 9.68 1.27 5.72
C ALA A 159 8.46 0.45 6.16
N THR A 160 7.27 0.78 5.66
CA THR A 160 6.02 0.04 5.93
C THR A 160 6.13 -1.42 5.48
N LEU A 161 6.64 -1.64 4.27
CA LEU A 161 6.79 -2.98 3.70
C LEU A 161 7.93 -3.76 4.36
N ALA A 162 8.99 -3.08 4.81
CA ALA A 162 10.03 -3.70 5.62
C ALA A 162 9.44 -4.19 6.95
N CYS A 163 8.66 -3.36 7.65
CA CYS A 163 7.95 -3.77 8.86
C CYS A 163 7.02 -4.97 8.62
N ALA A 164 6.25 -4.95 7.53
CA ALA A 164 5.34 -6.03 7.17
C ALA A 164 6.08 -7.34 6.86
N THR A 165 7.13 -7.26 6.04
CA THR A 165 7.99 -8.41 5.74
C THR A 165 8.67 -8.93 7.02
N GLY A 166 9.14 -8.00 7.86
CA GLY A 166 9.74 -8.31 9.16
C GLY A 166 8.77 -9.07 10.08
N LEU A 167 7.54 -8.58 10.21
CA LEU A 167 6.49 -9.23 10.99
C LEU A 167 6.21 -10.65 10.48
N ALA A 168 6.10 -10.83 9.17
CA ALA A 168 5.90 -12.14 8.57
C ALA A 168 7.10 -13.09 8.82
N LEU A 169 8.33 -12.60 8.74
CA LEU A 169 9.54 -13.40 8.98
C LEU A 169 9.73 -13.77 10.47
N CYS A 170 9.22 -12.97 11.40
CA CYS A 170 9.18 -13.35 12.81
C CYS A 170 8.35 -14.62 13.05
N LEU A 171 7.28 -14.80 12.25
CA LEU A 171 6.43 -16.00 12.27
C LEU A 171 7.04 -17.15 11.48
N LEU A 172 7.80 -16.84 10.43
CA LEU A 172 8.54 -17.80 9.59
C LEU A 172 10.00 -17.93 10.08
N ARG A 173 10.95 -18.02 9.17
CA ARG A 173 12.39 -17.90 9.41
C ARG A 173 13.03 -17.19 8.22
N PRO A 174 14.10 -16.40 8.38
CA PRO A 174 14.93 -16.19 9.58
C PRO A 174 14.40 -15.08 10.51
N ARG A 175 14.21 -15.39 11.78
CA ARG A 175 13.64 -14.47 12.78
C ARG A 175 14.49 -13.23 13.05
N LEU A 176 15.82 -13.34 13.02
CA LEU A 176 16.71 -12.19 13.23
C LEU A 176 16.52 -11.13 12.15
N LEU A 177 16.50 -11.53 10.87
CA LEU A 177 16.19 -10.61 9.77
C LEU A 177 14.78 -10.02 9.94
N GLY A 178 13.83 -10.83 10.37
CA GLY A 178 12.47 -10.38 10.67
C GLY A 178 12.45 -9.29 11.72
N ALA A 179 13.13 -9.49 12.84
CA ALA A 179 13.23 -8.51 13.91
C ALA A 179 13.91 -7.20 13.44
N VAL A 180 14.99 -7.28 12.67
CA VAL A 180 15.68 -6.11 12.11
C VAL A 180 14.76 -5.32 11.18
N LEU A 181 14.10 -6.00 10.23
CA LEU A 181 13.19 -5.34 9.28
C LEU A 181 11.96 -4.74 9.95
N LEU A 182 11.52 -5.27 11.08
CA LEU A 182 10.39 -4.74 11.84
C LEU A 182 10.81 -3.56 12.74
N VAL A 183 11.87 -3.73 13.51
CA VAL A 183 12.22 -2.80 14.58
C VAL A 183 12.96 -1.57 14.05
N VAL A 184 13.88 -1.73 13.09
CA VAL A 184 14.72 -0.62 12.63
C VAL A 184 13.89 0.51 12.00
N PRO A 185 12.95 0.27 11.06
CA PRO A 185 12.15 1.36 10.49
C PRO A 185 11.27 2.05 11.53
N LEU A 186 10.68 1.29 12.47
CA LEU A 186 9.86 1.86 13.55
C LEU A 186 10.70 2.72 14.50
N ALA A 187 11.90 2.27 14.86
CA ALA A 187 12.82 3.03 15.70
C ALA A 187 13.29 4.32 15.01
N LEU A 188 13.62 4.24 13.70
CA LEU A 188 13.99 5.43 12.92
C LEU A 188 12.84 6.41 12.81
N GLY A 189 11.61 5.94 12.55
CA GLY A 189 10.42 6.78 12.52
C GLY A 189 10.13 7.43 13.89
N GLY A 190 10.26 6.67 14.98
CA GLY A 190 10.13 7.18 16.33
C GLY A 190 11.21 8.21 16.68
N ALA A 191 12.47 7.96 16.33
CA ALA A 191 13.56 8.92 16.54
C ALA A 191 13.33 10.19 15.72
N ALA A 192 12.92 10.09 14.48
CA ALA A 192 12.58 11.22 13.62
C ALA A 192 11.42 12.06 14.16
N SER A 193 10.45 11.45 14.86
CA SER A 193 9.35 12.17 15.48
C SER A 193 9.82 13.08 16.64
N ILE A 194 10.80 12.63 17.42
CA ILE A 194 11.38 13.37 18.53
C ILE A 194 12.23 14.53 18.02
N SER A 195 12.98 14.32 16.94
CA SER A 195 13.89 15.33 16.36
C SER A 195 13.16 16.52 15.74
N ARG A 196 11.85 16.45 15.53
CA ARG A 196 11.02 17.53 14.97
C ARG A 196 10.59 18.62 15.96
N GLY A 197 11.02 18.56 17.19
CA GLY A 197 10.82 19.63 18.17
C GLY A 197 11.60 20.93 17.90
N GLY A 198 12.04 21.16 16.66
CA GLY A 198 12.65 22.43 16.21
C GLY A 198 11.60 23.52 16.10
N GLY A 199 11.83 24.65 16.75
CA GLY A 199 10.91 25.76 16.90
C GLY A 199 10.32 26.26 15.58
N GLU A 200 9.12 26.80 15.65
CA GLU A 200 8.47 27.51 14.56
C GLU A 200 9.39 28.63 14.04
N VAL A 201 9.74 28.57 12.76
CA VAL A 201 10.65 29.54 12.13
C VAL A 201 9.90 30.80 11.69
N GLY A 202 8.57 30.80 11.78
CA GLY A 202 7.71 31.93 11.44
C GLY A 202 6.27 31.49 11.18
N GLN A 203 5.37 32.46 11.09
CA GLN A 203 3.97 32.24 10.72
C GLN A 203 3.75 32.68 9.28
N VAL A 204 3.11 31.85 8.47
CA VAL A 204 2.66 32.17 7.11
C VAL A 204 1.14 32.10 7.07
N THR A 205 0.50 33.17 6.65
CA THR A 205 -0.95 33.17 6.41
C THR A 205 -1.23 32.56 5.04
N VAL A 206 -1.93 31.44 5.02
CA VAL A 206 -2.34 30.77 3.79
C VAL A 206 -3.86 30.85 3.66
N ALA A 207 -4.35 31.37 2.53
CA ALA A 207 -5.76 31.34 2.18
C ALA A 207 -6.02 30.17 1.21
N ALA A 208 -6.80 29.20 1.64
CA ALA A 208 -7.31 28.15 0.76
C ALA A 208 -8.67 28.59 0.20
N ILE A 209 -8.74 28.84 -1.10
CA ILE A 209 -9.98 29.25 -1.77
C ILE A 209 -10.54 28.04 -2.50
N GLN A 210 -11.73 27.58 -2.09
CA GLN A 210 -12.46 26.52 -2.77
C GLN A 210 -13.45 27.13 -3.74
N GLY A 211 -13.26 26.87 -5.05
CA GLY A 211 -14.28 27.14 -6.06
C GLY A 211 -15.43 26.15 -5.90
N ASN A 212 -16.63 26.64 -5.57
CA ASN A 212 -17.79 25.77 -5.44
C ASN A 212 -18.27 25.30 -6.81
N VAL A 213 -18.36 23.99 -7.03
CA VAL A 213 -18.97 23.40 -8.23
C VAL A 213 -20.43 23.10 -7.90
N PRO A 214 -21.40 23.74 -8.58
CA PRO A 214 -22.82 23.68 -8.20
C PRO A 214 -23.47 22.32 -8.41
N ARG A 215 -22.81 21.38 -9.13
CA ARG A 215 -23.30 20.02 -9.38
C ARG A 215 -22.18 19.00 -9.34
N LEU A 216 -22.47 17.81 -8.77
CA LEU A 216 -21.61 16.64 -8.86
C LEU A 216 -21.71 16.04 -10.26
N GLY A 217 -20.57 15.58 -10.82
CA GLY A 217 -20.51 14.90 -12.12
C GLY A 217 -19.83 15.75 -13.21
N LEU A 218 -19.95 15.29 -14.46
CA LEU A 218 -19.31 15.92 -15.62
C LEU A 218 -20.09 17.12 -16.17
N ASP A 219 -21.31 17.37 -15.68
CA ASP A 219 -22.23 18.40 -16.17
C ASP A 219 -21.77 19.84 -15.86
N PHE A 220 -20.75 20.00 -15.01
CA PHE A 220 -20.21 21.33 -14.68
C PHE A 220 -19.57 22.04 -15.88
N ASN A 221 -19.18 21.31 -16.93
CA ASN A 221 -18.61 21.88 -18.15
C ASN A 221 -19.65 22.42 -19.14
N GLU A 222 -20.92 22.06 -18.98
CA GLU A 222 -22.00 22.52 -19.88
C GLU A 222 -22.43 23.97 -19.61
N GLN A 223 -21.95 24.59 -18.54
CA GLN A 223 -22.32 25.98 -18.13
C GLN A 223 -21.24 27.02 -18.39
N ARG A 224 -20.30 26.72 -19.30
CA ARG A 224 -19.32 27.73 -19.76
C ARG A 224 -19.77 28.45 -21.00
#